data_b05103d925225cffd03de946f57b26c4
#
_entry.id   b05103d925225cffd03de946f57b26c4
#
_cell.length_a   1.000
_cell.length_b   1.000
_cell.length_c   1.000
_cell.angle_alpha   90.00
_cell.angle_beta   90.00
_cell.angle_gamma   90.00
#
_symmetry.space_group_name_H-M   'P 1'
#
loop_
_entity.id
_entity.type
_entity.pdbx_description
1 polymer ?
#
loop_
_entity_poly.entity_id
_entity_poly.type
_entity_poly.pdbx_seq_one_letter_code
_entity_poly.pdbx_strand_id
1 'polypeptide(L)'
;MKKNLKYYLKNKLTNKDLTFVPSSFDVVGDILIFSEFPRKLSKKEKVIGETILKTYPHIKTILKKTKKYSGKFRTAKLKVVAGEKRKEAVCRENGVLIKLDVEKVYFSPRMSSERKRILQLVKPNESVLVMFSGSGIYPLVIAKNSECKEVYGIEMNPIAHKYALENVKKNKLENKIKLFLGDVRKIMPKLNKKFDRIAMPLPKGGENFLDLSLRYIKNKGIVHFYDFLNENEFYKAEEKIKRVCNQYKKKCK
;
A
#
# COMPACT_ATOMS: atom_id res chain seq x y z
N MET A 1 -2.48 15.03 -26.22
CA MET A 1 -3.17 13.94 -25.48
C MET A 1 -2.37 12.64 -25.59
N LYS A 2 -2.01 11.98 -24.48
CA LYS A 2 -1.39 10.65 -24.53
C LYS A 2 -2.41 9.65 -25.07
N LYS A 3 -2.09 8.98 -26.19
CA LYS A 3 -2.92 7.95 -26.79
C LYS A 3 -3.09 6.78 -25.81
N ASN A 4 -4.29 6.21 -25.70
CA ASN A 4 -4.56 5.08 -24.82
C ASN A 4 -4.01 3.75 -25.40
N LEU A 5 -3.92 2.71 -24.59
CA LEU A 5 -3.37 1.41 -25.01
C LEU A 5 -4.11 0.82 -26.24
N LYS A 6 -5.43 1.00 -26.34
CA LYS A 6 -6.25 0.51 -27.46
C LYS A 6 -5.80 1.11 -28.80
N TYR A 7 -5.36 2.37 -28.80
CA TYR A 7 -4.85 3.01 -30.01
C TYR A 7 -3.64 2.27 -30.60
N TYR A 8 -2.71 1.83 -29.76
CA TYR A 8 -1.49 1.12 -30.20
C TYR A 8 -1.75 -0.33 -30.59
N LEU A 9 -2.92 -0.87 -30.22
CA LEU A 9 -3.33 -2.23 -30.51
C LEU A 9 -4.30 -2.35 -31.71
N LYS A 10 -4.80 -1.24 -32.28
CA LYS A 10 -5.86 -1.25 -33.31
C LYS A 10 -5.50 -2.04 -34.57
N ASN A 11 -4.21 -2.08 -34.96
CA ASN A 11 -3.74 -2.82 -36.14
C ASN A 11 -3.24 -4.24 -35.78
N LYS A 12 -3.39 -4.69 -34.53
CA LYS A 12 -2.89 -5.96 -34.02
C LYS A 12 -3.98 -6.85 -33.44
N LEU A 13 -5.12 -6.27 -33.14
CA LEU A 13 -6.28 -6.95 -32.56
C LEU A 13 -7.51 -6.64 -33.39
N THR A 14 -8.48 -7.56 -33.37
CA THR A 14 -9.80 -7.31 -33.98
C THR A 14 -10.57 -6.23 -33.21
N ASN A 15 -11.53 -5.56 -33.83
CA ASN A 15 -12.39 -4.59 -33.15
C ASN A 15 -13.06 -5.21 -31.92
N LYS A 16 -13.48 -6.48 -32.00
CA LYS A 16 -14.06 -7.22 -30.88
C LYS A 16 -13.06 -7.41 -29.74
N ASP A 17 -11.81 -7.79 -30.02
CA ASP A 17 -10.78 -7.94 -29.01
C ASP A 17 -10.44 -6.61 -28.31
N LEU A 18 -10.40 -5.51 -29.07
CA LEU A 18 -10.13 -4.16 -28.56
C LEU A 18 -11.15 -3.72 -27.47
N THR A 19 -12.41 -4.19 -27.56
CA THR A 19 -13.41 -3.85 -26.51
C THR A 19 -13.01 -4.42 -25.15
N PHE A 20 -12.33 -5.57 -25.12
CA PHE A 20 -11.90 -6.26 -23.91
C PHE A 20 -10.54 -5.80 -23.37
N VAL A 21 -9.76 -5.00 -24.13
CA VAL A 21 -8.46 -4.52 -23.62
C VAL A 21 -8.66 -3.68 -22.37
N PRO A 22 -7.99 -4.02 -21.25
CA PRO A 22 -8.11 -3.26 -20.01
C PRO A 22 -7.75 -1.78 -20.20
N SER A 23 -8.58 -0.89 -19.69
CA SER A 23 -8.37 0.56 -19.75
C SER A 23 -7.43 1.07 -18.65
N SER A 24 -7.23 0.28 -17.60
CA SER A 24 -6.43 0.66 -16.43
C SER A 24 -5.47 -0.45 -15.99
N PHE A 25 -4.34 -0.02 -15.49
CA PHE A 25 -3.29 -0.86 -14.89
C PHE A 25 -2.56 -0.08 -13.80
N ASP A 26 -1.91 -0.79 -12.90
CA ASP A 26 -1.02 -0.19 -11.91
C ASP A 26 0.43 -0.25 -12.42
N VAL A 27 1.22 0.76 -12.08
CA VAL A 27 2.66 0.77 -12.37
C VAL A 27 3.43 0.92 -11.06
N VAL A 28 4.35 -0.01 -10.82
CA VAL A 28 5.24 0.01 -9.66
C VAL A 28 6.68 -0.01 -10.19
N GLY A 29 7.33 1.13 -10.16
CA GLY A 29 8.63 1.29 -10.82
C GLY A 29 8.52 1.05 -12.31
N ASP A 30 9.19 0.02 -12.79
CA ASP A 30 9.20 -0.43 -14.18
C ASP A 30 8.35 -1.69 -14.42
N ILE A 31 7.50 -2.07 -13.46
CA ILE A 31 6.57 -3.19 -13.57
C ILE A 31 5.14 -2.66 -13.77
N LEU A 32 4.51 -3.07 -14.88
CA LEU A 32 3.10 -2.83 -15.16
C LEU A 32 2.27 -4.05 -14.71
N ILE A 33 1.17 -3.81 -13.99
CA ILE A 33 0.33 -4.86 -13.42
C ILE A 33 -1.12 -4.67 -13.85
N PHE A 34 -1.66 -5.60 -14.63
CA PHE A 34 -3.09 -5.67 -14.89
C PHE A 34 -3.81 -6.25 -13.67
N SER A 35 -4.71 -5.47 -13.08
CA SER A 35 -5.57 -5.92 -11.97
C SER A 35 -6.57 -6.98 -12.40
N GLU A 36 -7.09 -6.83 -13.63
CA GLU A 36 -7.96 -7.79 -14.30
C GLU A 36 -7.48 -7.93 -15.75
N PHE A 37 -7.39 -9.17 -16.21
CA PHE A 37 -7.04 -9.48 -17.59
C PHE A 37 -8.07 -10.47 -18.13
N PRO A 38 -8.91 -10.06 -19.08
CA PRO A 38 -10.02 -10.89 -19.58
C PRO A 38 -9.54 -12.20 -20.19
N ARG A 39 -10.18 -13.30 -19.84
CA ARG A 39 -9.85 -14.65 -20.37
C ARG A 39 -9.93 -14.72 -21.90
N LYS A 40 -10.83 -13.94 -22.52
CA LYS A 40 -10.98 -13.84 -23.98
C LYS A 40 -9.70 -13.36 -24.67
N LEU A 41 -8.85 -12.60 -23.99
CA LEU A 41 -7.57 -12.11 -24.51
C LEU A 41 -6.38 -13.03 -24.17
N SER A 42 -6.58 -14.20 -23.56
CA SER A 42 -5.47 -15.08 -23.15
C SER A 42 -4.53 -15.50 -24.28
N LYS A 43 -5.05 -15.74 -25.50
CA LYS A 43 -4.25 -16.00 -26.70
C LYS A 43 -3.54 -14.77 -27.26
N LYS A 44 -3.88 -13.57 -26.79
CA LYS A 44 -3.33 -12.29 -27.25
C LYS A 44 -2.39 -11.63 -26.22
N GLU A 45 -2.14 -12.28 -25.08
CA GLU A 45 -1.28 -11.76 -23.99
C GLU A 45 0.08 -11.31 -24.50
N LYS A 46 0.73 -12.13 -25.32
CA LYS A 46 2.05 -11.84 -25.88
C LYS A 46 2.04 -10.57 -26.74
N VAL A 47 1.11 -10.47 -27.68
CA VAL A 47 0.98 -9.30 -28.57
C VAL A 47 0.70 -8.03 -27.80
N ILE A 48 -0.19 -8.10 -26.80
CA ILE A 48 -0.51 -6.95 -25.92
C ILE A 48 0.72 -6.54 -25.13
N GLY A 49 1.41 -7.51 -24.50
CA GLY A 49 2.60 -7.26 -23.71
C GLY A 49 3.75 -6.66 -24.53
N GLU A 50 4.09 -7.25 -25.67
CA GLU A 50 5.13 -6.72 -26.56
C GLU A 50 4.81 -5.31 -27.06
N THR A 51 3.54 -5.02 -27.34
CA THR A 51 3.11 -3.68 -27.73
C THR A 51 3.33 -2.68 -26.61
N ILE A 52 3.02 -3.04 -25.36
CA ILE A 52 3.25 -2.19 -24.19
C ILE A 52 4.74 -1.92 -24.00
N LEU A 53 5.59 -2.95 -24.06
CA LEU A 53 7.04 -2.81 -23.92
C LEU A 53 7.64 -1.87 -24.99
N LYS A 54 7.15 -1.94 -26.23
CA LYS A 54 7.55 -1.02 -27.30
C LYS A 54 7.05 0.40 -27.10
N THR A 55 5.83 0.54 -26.57
CA THR A 55 5.18 1.85 -26.40
C THR A 55 5.68 2.62 -25.16
N TYR A 56 6.04 1.89 -24.11
CA TYR A 56 6.48 2.43 -22.83
C TYR A 56 7.88 1.90 -22.46
N PRO A 57 8.98 2.47 -23.00
CA PRO A 57 10.35 1.94 -22.87
C PRO A 57 10.84 1.81 -21.42
N HIS A 58 10.24 2.59 -20.48
CA HIS A 58 10.53 2.51 -19.06
C HIS A 58 9.94 1.26 -18.39
N ILE A 59 8.94 0.62 -19.01
CA ILE A 59 8.36 -0.64 -18.52
C ILE A 59 9.23 -1.80 -18.99
N LYS A 60 9.66 -2.64 -18.05
CA LYS A 60 10.50 -3.82 -18.31
C LYS A 60 9.78 -5.14 -18.08
N THR A 61 8.75 -5.14 -17.24
CA THR A 61 7.98 -6.34 -16.90
C THR A 61 6.49 -6.04 -16.93
N ILE A 62 5.72 -6.93 -17.50
CA ILE A 62 4.26 -6.85 -17.51
C ILE A 62 3.70 -8.08 -16.80
N LEU A 63 2.91 -7.84 -15.77
CA LEU A 63 2.26 -8.84 -14.96
C LEU A 63 0.74 -8.74 -15.08
N LYS A 64 0.06 -9.85 -14.84
CA LYS A 64 -1.39 -9.89 -14.60
C LYS A 64 -1.70 -10.61 -13.30
N LYS A 65 -2.74 -10.18 -12.59
CA LYS A 65 -3.25 -10.91 -11.44
C LYS A 65 -3.97 -12.17 -11.90
N THR A 66 -3.60 -13.31 -11.33
CA THR A 66 -4.28 -14.59 -11.55
C THR A 66 -5.18 -14.95 -10.38
N LYS A 67 -4.92 -14.38 -9.19
CA LYS A 67 -5.76 -14.49 -8.00
C LYS A 67 -5.82 -13.13 -7.30
N LYS A 68 -7.03 -12.76 -6.84
CA LYS A 68 -7.23 -11.54 -6.04
C LYS A 68 -6.45 -11.60 -4.73
N TYR A 69 -6.25 -10.45 -4.10
CA TYR A 69 -5.63 -10.37 -2.77
C TYR A 69 -6.33 -11.27 -1.78
N SER A 70 -5.56 -12.13 -1.12
CA SER A 70 -6.09 -13.13 -0.18
C SER A 70 -5.06 -13.51 0.88
N GLY A 71 -5.54 -14.27 1.88
CA GLY A 71 -4.71 -14.74 2.97
C GLY A 71 -4.33 -13.65 3.99
N LYS A 72 -3.62 -14.07 5.01
CA LYS A 72 -3.21 -13.25 6.15
C LYS A 72 -2.38 -12.03 5.75
N PHE A 73 -1.54 -12.17 4.72
CA PHE A 73 -0.64 -11.11 4.25
C PHE A 73 -1.22 -10.28 3.09
N ARG A 74 -2.46 -10.58 2.67
CA ARG A 74 -3.14 -9.87 1.57
C ARG A 74 -2.26 -9.76 0.33
N THR A 75 -1.70 -10.86 -0.12
CA THR A 75 -0.88 -10.93 -1.33
C THR A 75 -1.70 -11.42 -2.52
N ALA A 76 -1.32 -11.04 -3.73
CA ALA A 76 -1.92 -11.51 -4.98
C ALA A 76 -1.02 -12.57 -5.61
N LYS A 77 -1.58 -13.39 -6.52
CA LYS A 77 -0.76 -14.21 -7.42
C LYS A 77 -0.64 -13.51 -8.76
N LEU A 78 0.60 -13.42 -9.25
CA LEU A 78 0.93 -12.70 -10.47
C LEU A 78 1.61 -13.64 -11.48
N LYS A 79 1.21 -13.50 -12.76
CA LYS A 79 1.84 -14.19 -13.89
C LYS A 79 2.50 -13.17 -14.82
N VAL A 80 3.71 -13.46 -15.29
CA VAL A 80 4.39 -12.65 -16.31
C VAL A 80 3.65 -12.82 -17.63
N VAL A 81 3.32 -11.71 -18.27
CA VAL A 81 2.70 -11.60 -19.59
C VAL A 81 3.79 -11.37 -20.65
N ALA A 82 4.72 -10.46 -20.38
CA ALA A 82 5.84 -10.14 -21.27
C ALA A 82 6.98 -9.45 -20.50
N GLY A 83 8.15 -9.38 -21.11
CA GLY A 83 9.34 -8.73 -20.56
C GLY A 83 10.14 -9.63 -19.62
N GLU A 84 10.81 -9.03 -18.65
CA GLU A 84 11.68 -9.72 -17.71
C GLU A 84 10.88 -10.63 -16.73
N LYS A 85 11.45 -11.78 -16.41
CA LYS A 85 10.81 -12.76 -15.48
C LYS A 85 11.10 -12.40 -14.02
N ARG A 86 10.72 -11.19 -13.58
CA ARG A 86 10.88 -10.74 -12.19
C ARG A 86 9.60 -10.13 -11.64
N LYS A 87 9.53 -10.05 -10.32
CA LYS A 87 8.41 -9.44 -9.57
C LYS A 87 8.93 -8.41 -8.55
N GLU A 88 10.24 -8.23 -8.47
CA GLU A 88 10.85 -7.20 -7.65
C GLU A 88 10.90 -5.88 -8.41
N ALA A 89 10.38 -4.83 -7.80
CA ALA A 89 10.32 -3.49 -8.33
C ALA A 89 11.03 -2.50 -7.41
N VAL A 90 11.55 -1.43 -8.03
CA VAL A 90 12.04 -0.25 -7.31
C VAL A 90 11.28 0.96 -7.83
N CYS A 91 10.62 1.69 -6.96
CA CYS A 91 9.89 2.91 -7.32
C CYS A 91 10.23 4.07 -6.40
N ARG A 92 9.91 5.29 -6.85
CA ARG A 92 10.02 6.51 -6.04
C ARG A 92 8.63 7.05 -5.74
N GLU A 93 8.41 7.44 -4.50
CA GLU A 93 7.16 8.07 -4.08
C GLU A 93 7.44 9.09 -2.97
N ASN A 94 6.89 10.30 -3.10
CA ASN A 94 7.06 11.36 -2.08
C ASN A 94 8.51 11.50 -1.58
N GLY A 95 9.48 11.48 -2.49
CA GLY A 95 10.91 11.64 -2.17
C GLY A 95 11.62 10.41 -1.60
N VAL A 96 10.94 9.28 -1.39
CA VAL A 96 11.55 8.05 -0.89
C VAL A 96 11.71 6.99 -1.97
N LEU A 97 12.74 6.16 -1.85
CA LEU A 97 13.00 5.00 -2.70
C LEU A 97 12.43 3.75 -2.04
N ILE A 98 11.61 3.01 -2.77
CA ILE A 98 10.93 1.80 -2.29
C ILE A 98 11.32 0.62 -3.16
N LYS A 99 11.83 -0.43 -2.55
CA LYS A 99 12.05 -1.75 -3.17
C LYS A 99 11.08 -2.74 -2.57
N LEU A 100 10.42 -3.56 -3.39
CA LEU A 100 9.52 -4.62 -2.94
C LEU A 100 9.30 -5.69 -4.04
N ASP A 101 8.91 -6.90 -3.62
CA ASP A 101 8.32 -7.91 -4.50
C ASP A 101 6.80 -7.70 -4.55
N VAL A 102 6.27 -7.32 -5.72
CA VAL A 102 4.85 -6.97 -5.91
C VAL A 102 3.88 -8.14 -5.76
N GLU A 103 4.37 -9.38 -5.71
CA GLU A 103 3.57 -10.56 -5.41
C GLU A 103 3.56 -10.90 -3.91
N LYS A 104 4.67 -10.71 -3.22
CA LYS A 104 4.86 -11.13 -1.83
C LYS A 104 4.53 -10.04 -0.82
N VAL A 105 4.46 -8.78 -1.26
CA VAL A 105 4.20 -7.61 -0.42
C VAL A 105 3.02 -6.82 -0.99
N TYR A 106 2.04 -6.52 -0.14
CA TYR A 106 0.96 -5.62 -0.54
C TYR A 106 1.48 -4.20 -0.75
N PHE A 107 1.23 -3.67 -1.93
CA PHE A 107 1.52 -2.28 -2.27
C PHE A 107 0.51 -1.75 -3.27
N SER A 108 0.03 -0.52 -3.07
CA SER A 108 -0.84 0.17 -4.01
C SER A 108 -0.28 1.55 -4.34
N PRO A 109 0.13 1.82 -5.58
CA PRO A 109 0.59 3.16 -6.00
C PRO A 109 -0.54 4.19 -5.94
N ARG A 110 -1.81 3.76 -6.02
CA ARG A 110 -2.99 4.64 -5.93
C ARG A 110 -3.15 5.31 -4.56
N MET A 111 -2.49 4.78 -3.53
CA MET A 111 -2.51 5.34 -2.17
C MET A 111 -1.45 6.43 -1.94
N SER A 112 -0.73 6.86 -2.96
CA SER A 112 0.34 7.86 -2.83
C SER A 112 -0.17 9.21 -2.32
N SER A 113 -1.30 9.69 -2.84
CA SER A 113 -1.94 10.92 -2.38
C SER A 113 -2.41 10.83 -0.93
N GLU A 114 -2.94 9.68 -0.53
CA GLU A 114 -3.37 9.44 0.85
C GLU A 114 -2.16 9.42 1.81
N ARG A 115 -1.06 8.77 1.44
CA ARG A 115 0.17 8.82 2.24
C ARG A 115 0.70 10.26 2.39
N LYS A 116 0.60 11.06 1.32
CA LYS A 116 0.95 12.49 1.37
C LYS A 116 0.00 13.26 2.28
N ARG A 117 -1.30 12.97 2.26
CA ARG A 117 -2.29 13.59 3.15
C ARG A 117 -1.96 13.31 4.62
N ILE A 118 -1.66 12.05 4.97
CA ILE A 118 -1.25 11.71 6.35
C ILE A 118 0.03 12.44 6.74
N LEU A 119 1.03 12.47 5.87
CA LEU A 119 2.27 13.21 6.09
C LEU A 119 2.01 14.68 6.45
N GLN A 120 1.12 15.35 5.71
CA GLN A 120 0.79 16.78 5.93
C GLN A 120 0.12 17.07 7.27
N LEU A 121 -0.44 16.05 7.92
CA LEU A 121 -1.08 16.16 9.24
C LEU A 121 -0.12 15.91 10.40
N VAL A 122 1.08 15.38 10.13
CA VAL A 122 2.09 15.10 11.15
C VAL A 122 2.72 16.41 11.61
N LYS A 123 2.72 16.61 12.93
CA LYS A 123 3.29 17.80 13.57
C LYS A 123 4.75 17.57 13.99
N PRO A 124 5.55 18.64 14.17
CA PRO A 124 6.88 18.52 14.74
C PRO A 124 6.87 17.79 16.09
N ASN A 125 7.94 17.03 16.33
CA ASN A 125 8.16 16.24 17.55
C ASN A 125 7.12 15.14 17.86
N GLU A 126 6.17 14.83 16.95
CA GLU A 126 5.27 13.69 17.12
C GLU A 126 6.03 12.35 17.07
N SER A 127 5.69 11.43 17.99
CA SER A 127 6.01 10.00 17.86
C SER A 127 4.85 9.32 17.12
N VAL A 128 5.13 8.77 15.96
CA VAL A 128 4.12 8.18 15.06
C VAL A 128 4.24 6.66 15.05
N LEU A 129 3.11 5.95 15.13
CA LEU A 129 3.03 4.51 14.91
C LEU A 129 2.28 4.23 13.61
N VAL A 130 2.85 3.37 12.77
CA VAL A 130 2.17 2.78 11.62
C VAL A 130 1.94 1.31 11.90
N MET A 131 0.71 0.93 12.20
CA MET A 131 0.28 -0.46 12.29
C MET A 131 0.17 -1.02 10.86
N PHE A 132 0.59 -2.27 10.63
CA PHE A 132 0.55 -2.90 9.29
C PHE A 132 1.40 -2.16 8.24
N SER A 133 2.67 -1.91 8.57
CA SER A 133 3.54 -0.99 7.82
C SER A 133 3.98 -1.48 6.43
N GLY A 134 3.76 -2.76 6.09
CA GLY A 134 4.13 -3.34 4.78
C GLY A 134 5.64 -3.23 4.52
N SER A 135 6.00 -2.80 3.31
CA SER A 135 7.40 -2.51 2.94
C SER A 135 7.98 -1.23 3.55
N GLY A 136 7.32 -0.67 4.56
CA GLY A 136 7.76 0.54 5.25
C GLY A 136 7.40 1.85 4.58
N ILE A 137 6.52 1.85 3.57
CA ILE A 137 6.23 3.06 2.77
C ILE A 137 5.67 4.22 3.61
N TYR A 138 4.68 3.98 4.49
CA TYR A 138 4.17 5.03 5.40
C TYR A 138 5.25 5.55 6.35
N PRO A 139 5.99 4.69 7.10
CA PRO A 139 7.11 5.14 7.92
C PRO A 139 8.13 5.99 7.16
N LEU A 140 8.52 5.57 5.96
CA LEU A 140 9.51 6.26 5.15
C LEU A 140 9.03 7.64 4.70
N VAL A 141 7.81 7.72 4.14
CA VAL A 141 7.23 8.99 3.66
C VAL A 141 7.11 9.99 4.80
N ILE A 142 6.65 9.55 5.98
CA ILE A 142 6.51 10.39 7.17
C ILE A 142 7.89 10.84 7.67
N ALA A 143 8.81 9.92 7.91
CA ALA A 143 10.11 10.22 8.49
C ALA A 143 10.97 11.11 7.60
N LYS A 144 10.88 10.94 6.28
CA LYS A 144 11.67 11.72 5.30
C LYS A 144 11.21 13.17 5.20
N ASN A 145 9.90 13.41 5.30
CA ASN A 145 9.30 14.67 4.87
C ASN A 145 8.61 15.43 6.02
N SER A 146 8.79 15.02 7.27
CA SER A 146 8.28 15.75 8.43
C SER A 146 9.33 15.91 9.52
N GLU A 147 9.08 16.81 10.45
CA GLU A 147 9.88 17.01 11.66
C GLU A 147 9.42 16.14 12.83
N CYS A 148 8.79 14.98 12.53
CA CYS A 148 8.41 14.04 13.58
C CYS A 148 9.65 13.57 14.36
N LYS A 149 9.47 13.28 15.64
CA LYS A 149 10.54 12.78 16.51
C LYS A 149 11.03 11.41 16.05
N GLU A 150 10.10 10.50 15.79
CA GLU A 150 10.39 9.12 15.41
C GLU A 150 9.15 8.46 14.80
N VAL A 151 9.36 7.42 13.99
CA VAL A 151 8.29 6.61 13.41
C VAL A 151 8.51 5.15 13.73
N TYR A 152 7.49 4.51 14.26
CA TYR A 152 7.45 3.07 14.51
C TYR A 152 6.62 2.39 13.45
N GLY A 153 7.10 1.26 12.93
CA GLY A 153 6.36 0.41 11.99
C GLY A 153 6.27 -1.01 12.53
N ILE A 154 5.06 -1.60 12.50
CA ILE A 154 4.86 -3.01 12.85
C ILE A 154 4.33 -3.73 11.63
N GLU A 155 4.94 -4.84 11.26
CA GLU A 155 4.56 -5.65 10.12
C GLU A 155 4.61 -7.14 10.47
N MET A 156 3.56 -7.87 10.09
CA MET A 156 3.45 -9.29 10.37
C MET A 156 4.06 -10.17 9.27
N ASN A 157 4.06 -9.71 8.02
CA ASN A 157 4.66 -10.41 6.90
C ASN A 157 6.20 -10.29 6.96
N PRO A 158 6.94 -11.40 7.20
CA PRO A 158 8.40 -11.33 7.34
C PRO A 158 9.09 -10.84 6.06
N ILE A 159 8.52 -11.13 4.89
CA ILE A 159 9.09 -10.68 3.61
C ILE A 159 8.91 -9.17 3.47
N ALA A 160 7.73 -8.63 3.80
CA ALA A 160 7.48 -7.20 3.78
C ALA A 160 8.37 -6.46 4.79
N HIS A 161 8.53 -7.00 5.99
CA HIS A 161 9.42 -6.46 7.01
C HIS A 161 10.88 -6.42 6.56
N LYS A 162 11.36 -7.48 5.90
CA LYS A 162 12.72 -7.51 5.32
C LYS A 162 12.90 -6.37 4.31
N TYR A 163 11.95 -6.19 3.38
CA TYR A 163 11.99 -5.05 2.46
C TYR A 163 11.93 -3.71 3.19
N ALA A 164 11.14 -3.60 4.26
CA ALA A 164 11.06 -2.37 5.04
C ALA A 164 12.41 -1.98 5.64
N LEU A 165 13.15 -2.94 6.22
CA LEU A 165 14.50 -2.72 6.74
C LEU A 165 15.49 -2.28 5.63
N GLU A 166 15.47 -2.97 4.48
CA GLU A 166 16.28 -2.58 3.33
C GLU A 166 15.96 -1.15 2.84
N ASN A 167 14.67 -0.81 2.81
CA ASN A 167 14.20 0.50 2.37
C ASN A 167 14.57 1.61 3.36
N VAL A 168 14.50 1.36 4.67
CA VAL A 168 14.96 2.31 5.70
C VAL A 168 16.44 2.63 5.49
N LYS A 169 17.28 1.60 5.33
CA LYS A 169 18.71 1.77 5.06
C LYS A 169 18.99 2.54 3.76
N LYS A 170 18.30 2.18 2.66
CA LYS A 170 18.45 2.87 1.36
C LYS A 170 18.09 4.35 1.41
N ASN A 171 17.16 4.73 2.28
CA ASN A 171 16.76 6.12 2.47
C ASN A 171 17.54 6.85 3.59
N LYS A 172 18.47 6.18 4.28
CA LYS A 172 19.27 6.71 5.38
C LYS A 172 18.42 7.26 6.53
N LEU A 173 17.43 6.47 6.97
CA LEU A 173 16.45 6.86 7.99
C LEU A 173 16.47 5.95 9.24
N GLU A 174 17.56 5.20 9.45
CA GLU A 174 17.71 4.25 10.56
C GLU A 174 17.65 4.92 11.93
N ASN A 175 18.09 6.16 12.02
CA ASN A 175 18.04 6.95 13.24
C ASN A 175 16.63 7.43 13.61
N LYS A 176 15.68 7.43 12.66
CA LYS A 176 14.33 8.00 12.82
C LYS A 176 13.22 6.95 12.77
N ILE A 177 13.48 5.79 12.15
CA ILE A 177 12.49 4.72 11.96
C ILE A 177 12.89 3.47 12.77
N LYS A 178 11.93 2.95 13.54
CA LYS A 178 12.04 1.68 14.27
C LYS A 178 11.01 0.69 13.75
N LEU A 179 11.45 -0.47 13.25
CA LEU A 179 10.59 -1.48 12.65
C LEU A 179 10.56 -2.75 13.49
N PHE A 180 9.37 -3.35 13.60
CA PHE A 180 9.14 -4.55 14.40
C PHE A 180 8.39 -5.60 13.57
N LEU A 181 8.93 -6.81 13.56
CA LEU A 181 8.28 -7.97 12.95
C LEU A 181 7.31 -8.62 13.94
N GLY A 182 6.05 -8.74 13.58
CA GLY A 182 5.07 -9.50 14.36
C GLY A 182 3.64 -8.95 14.30
N ASP A 183 2.78 -9.61 15.08
CA ASP A 183 1.40 -9.17 15.29
C ASP A 183 1.37 -7.92 16.17
N VAL A 184 0.64 -6.90 15.76
CA VAL A 184 0.48 -5.65 16.53
C VAL A 184 -0.02 -5.89 17.96
N ARG A 185 -0.88 -6.91 18.18
CA ARG A 185 -1.38 -7.29 19.51
C ARG A 185 -0.28 -7.80 20.44
N LYS A 186 0.77 -8.40 19.86
CA LYS A 186 1.91 -8.94 20.61
C LYS A 186 3.07 -7.93 20.74
N ILE A 187 3.23 -7.07 19.74
CA ILE A 187 4.35 -6.12 19.69
C ILE A 187 4.03 -4.85 20.49
N MET A 188 2.85 -4.23 20.30
CA MET A 188 2.52 -2.96 20.94
C MET A 188 2.66 -2.99 22.48
N PRO A 189 2.22 -4.04 23.19
CA PRO A 189 2.42 -4.13 24.64
C PRO A 189 3.90 -4.08 25.06
N LYS A 190 4.78 -4.66 24.24
CA LYS A 190 6.22 -4.72 24.54
C LYS A 190 6.95 -3.39 24.29
N LEU A 191 6.34 -2.47 23.53
CA LEU A 191 6.94 -1.16 23.25
C LEU A 191 6.92 -0.24 24.48
N ASN A 192 6.04 -0.51 25.46
CA ASN A 192 5.83 0.30 26.67
C ASN A 192 5.77 1.82 26.36
N LYS A 193 5.03 2.18 25.32
CA LYS A 193 5.00 3.53 24.75
C LYS A 193 3.64 3.90 24.22
N LYS A 194 3.27 5.18 24.38
CA LYS A 194 2.12 5.80 23.71
C LYS A 194 2.57 6.75 22.62
N PHE A 195 1.75 6.89 21.58
CA PHE A 195 2.06 7.65 20.38
C PHE A 195 1.16 8.89 20.25
N ASP A 196 1.67 9.93 19.63
CA ASP A 196 0.90 11.14 19.31
C ASP A 196 -0.05 10.86 18.13
N ARG A 197 0.37 9.97 17.24
CA ARG A 197 -0.38 9.60 16.04
C ARG A 197 -0.25 8.11 15.75
N ILE A 198 -1.36 7.47 15.39
CA ILE A 198 -1.40 6.07 14.94
C ILE A 198 -2.08 6.00 13.57
N ALA A 199 -1.41 5.46 12.58
CA ALA A 199 -1.99 5.13 11.27
C ALA A 199 -2.25 3.62 11.18
N MET A 200 -3.48 3.25 10.76
CA MET A 200 -3.93 1.86 10.64
C MET A 200 -4.31 1.53 9.18
N PRO A 201 -3.36 1.47 8.22
CA PRO A 201 -3.67 1.31 6.79
C PRO A 201 -4.16 -0.11 6.45
N LEU A 202 -5.21 -0.56 7.11
CA LEU A 202 -5.85 -1.86 6.96
C LEU A 202 -7.36 -1.70 6.83
N PRO A 203 -7.91 -1.35 5.64
CA PRO A 203 -9.32 -0.99 5.51
C PRO A 203 -10.29 -2.16 5.70
N LYS A 204 -9.86 -3.41 5.56
CA LYS A 204 -10.69 -4.58 5.80
C LYS A 204 -10.24 -5.30 7.07
N GLY A 205 -11.05 -5.28 8.12
CA GLY A 205 -10.75 -5.88 9.42
C GLY A 205 -9.90 -4.97 10.33
N GLY A 206 -9.66 -3.71 9.94
CA GLY A 206 -8.97 -2.72 10.78
C GLY A 206 -9.75 -2.37 12.04
N GLU A 207 -11.08 -2.45 11.99
CA GLU A 207 -11.99 -2.23 13.11
C GLU A 207 -11.66 -3.11 14.33
N ASN A 208 -11.15 -4.32 14.11
CA ASN A 208 -10.75 -5.25 15.17
C ASN A 208 -9.50 -4.82 15.95
N PHE A 209 -8.90 -3.69 15.61
CA PHE A 209 -7.69 -3.15 16.22
C PHE A 209 -7.88 -1.72 16.75
N LEU A 210 -9.10 -1.18 16.65
CA LEU A 210 -9.41 0.16 17.19
C LEU A 210 -9.19 0.21 18.69
N ASP A 211 -9.60 -0.83 19.43
CA ASP A 211 -9.39 -0.95 20.87
C ASP A 211 -7.90 -0.88 21.23
N LEU A 212 -7.08 -1.60 20.46
CA LEU A 212 -5.64 -1.59 20.66
C LEU A 212 -5.06 -0.20 20.40
N SER A 213 -5.49 0.48 19.34
CA SER A 213 -5.04 1.84 19.05
C SER A 213 -5.36 2.82 20.15
N LEU A 214 -6.57 2.72 20.75
CA LEU A 214 -6.99 3.58 21.86
C LEU A 214 -6.21 3.38 23.16
N ARG A 215 -5.68 2.19 23.40
CA ARG A 215 -4.80 1.93 24.57
C ARG A 215 -3.44 2.61 24.45
N TYR A 216 -2.93 2.71 23.21
CA TYR A 216 -1.56 3.19 22.94
C TYR A 216 -1.51 4.58 22.32
N ILE A 217 -2.63 5.23 22.11
CA ILE A 217 -2.68 6.65 21.75
C ILE A 217 -2.54 7.53 23.00
N LYS A 218 -1.80 8.63 22.91
CA LYS A 218 -1.73 9.67 23.96
C LYS A 218 -3.05 10.41 24.09
N ASN A 219 -3.21 11.16 25.19
CA ASN A 219 -4.32 12.11 25.30
C ASN A 219 -4.22 13.16 24.18
N LYS A 220 -5.35 13.49 23.54
CA LYS A 220 -5.46 14.37 22.36
C LYS A 220 -4.69 13.84 21.12
N GLY A 221 -4.23 12.58 21.13
CA GLY A 221 -3.58 11.96 19.96
C GLY A 221 -4.59 11.61 18.87
N ILE A 222 -4.07 11.34 17.66
CA ILE A 222 -4.88 11.14 16.45
C ILE A 222 -4.72 9.71 15.96
N VAL A 223 -5.84 9.04 15.68
CA VAL A 223 -5.88 7.72 15.03
C VAL A 223 -6.44 7.87 13.62
N HIS A 224 -5.70 7.43 12.61
CA HIS A 224 -6.17 7.33 11.23
C HIS A 224 -6.68 5.91 10.99
N PHE A 225 -7.99 5.77 10.99
CA PHE A 225 -8.68 4.52 10.73
C PHE A 225 -9.14 4.47 9.27
N TYR A 226 -9.05 3.31 8.63
CA TYR A 226 -9.47 3.07 7.26
C TYR A 226 -10.55 2.01 7.23
N ASP A 227 -11.57 2.24 6.41
CA ASP A 227 -12.65 1.30 6.16
C ASP A 227 -13.06 1.30 4.69
N PHE A 228 -13.71 0.25 4.23
CA PHE A 228 -14.36 0.18 2.94
C PHE A 228 -15.87 0.22 3.12
N LEU A 229 -16.48 1.33 2.75
CA LEU A 229 -17.91 1.57 2.88
C LEU A 229 -18.45 2.17 1.57
N ASN A 230 -19.74 1.98 1.30
CA ASN A 230 -20.42 2.74 0.28
C ASN A 230 -20.64 4.18 0.77
N GLU A 231 -20.79 5.13 -0.14
CA GLU A 231 -20.95 6.56 0.19
C GLU A 231 -22.09 6.81 1.18
N ASN A 232 -23.21 6.08 1.04
CA ASN A 232 -24.37 6.21 1.92
C ASN A 232 -24.17 5.54 3.30
N GLU A 233 -23.03 4.91 3.56
CA GLU A 233 -22.76 4.11 4.75
C GLU A 233 -21.61 4.65 5.62
N PHE A 234 -21.12 5.87 5.34
CA PHE A 234 -20.01 6.46 6.11
C PHE A 234 -20.30 6.58 7.61
N TYR A 235 -21.58 6.74 7.98
CA TYR A 235 -22.01 6.72 9.38
C TYR A 235 -21.60 5.43 10.12
N LYS A 236 -21.51 4.29 9.43
CA LYS A 236 -21.09 3.01 10.03
C LYS A 236 -19.64 3.05 10.54
N ALA A 237 -18.75 3.82 9.89
CA ALA A 237 -17.39 4.00 10.40
C ALA A 237 -17.41 4.82 11.70
N GLU A 238 -18.24 5.86 11.76
CA GLU A 238 -18.42 6.67 12.96
C GLU A 238 -18.99 5.85 14.12
N GLU A 239 -20.01 5.01 13.86
CA GLU A 239 -20.57 4.10 14.86
C GLU A 239 -19.54 3.13 15.43
N LYS A 240 -18.71 2.52 14.55
CA LYS A 240 -17.61 1.64 14.98
C LYS A 240 -16.65 2.37 15.93
N ILE A 241 -16.26 3.60 15.59
CA ILE A 241 -15.36 4.42 16.39
C ILE A 241 -16.04 4.78 17.73
N LYS A 242 -17.26 5.32 17.71
CA LYS A 242 -18.01 5.72 18.89
C LYS A 242 -18.19 4.55 19.88
N ARG A 243 -18.56 3.36 19.36
CA ARG A 243 -18.70 2.15 20.17
C ARG A 243 -17.43 1.83 20.94
N VAL A 244 -16.27 1.84 20.27
CA VAL A 244 -15.00 1.53 20.92
C VAL A 244 -14.57 2.66 21.87
N CYS A 245 -14.75 3.94 21.48
CA CYS A 245 -14.46 5.07 22.36
C CYS A 245 -15.28 5.01 23.67
N ASN A 246 -16.57 4.70 23.60
CA ASN A 246 -17.44 4.57 24.77
C ASN A 246 -16.99 3.42 25.69
N GLN A 247 -16.65 2.27 25.10
CA GLN A 247 -16.13 1.11 25.86
C GLN A 247 -14.87 1.46 26.66
N TYR A 248 -14.01 2.33 26.13
CA TYR A 248 -12.78 2.78 26.79
C TYR A 248 -12.93 4.13 27.52
N LYS A 249 -14.15 4.66 27.69
CA LYS A 249 -14.45 5.95 28.33
C LYS A 249 -13.61 7.09 27.75
N LYS A 250 -13.38 7.08 26.44
CA LYS A 250 -12.64 8.13 25.73
C LYS A 250 -13.60 8.97 24.90
N LYS A 251 -13.40 10.31 24.97
CA LYS A 251 -14.08 11.23 24.04
C LYS A 251 -13.35 11.18 22.70
N CYS A 252 -14.08 10.92 21.61
CA CYS A 252 -13.60 11.08 20.23
C CYS A 252 -14.33 12.26 19.55
N LYS A 253 -13.63 12.98 18.69
CA LYS A 253 -14.17 14.05 17.85
C LYS A 253 -14.12 13.62 16.39
#